data_70bd45fdb34f90ca4be9c9f52b73928f
#
_entry.id   70bd45fdb34f90ca4be9c9f52b73928f
#
_cell.length_a   1.000
_cell.length_b   1.000
_cell.length_c   1.000
_cell.angle_alpha   90.00
_cell.angle_beta   90.00
_cell.angle_gamma   90.00
#
_symmetry.space_group_name_H-M   'P 1'
#
loop_
_entity.id
_entity.type
_entity.pdbx_description
1 polymer ?
#
loop_
_entity_poly.entity_id
_entity_poly.type
_entity_poly.pdbx_seq_one_letter_code
_entity_poly.pdbx_strand_id
1 'polypeptide(L)'
;MIKELNPKDTTRAMAYELWMKAPNPMVTFFKMLDVTNLIRISKRKGMKFNMLLDYCIGKAAVSVKEFYTLPVGEKLMQYDKIAVNTIVKNKDGEVSSCDILYVEDLKEYNKQYLKYTVQVAKNCQDRDLSNDSMVIGTSAIIDTEIDGAVGMNSGIFNNPFIIWGRYKKKWFRYYLTLSFQFHHTQMDGAHAGRFLANLQNEISSLK
;
A
#
# COMPACT_ATOMS: atom_id res chain seq x y z
N MET A 1 12.34 -7.05 13.12
CA MET A 1 12.90 -6.20 14.21
C MET A 1 12.95 -4.77 13.71
N ILE A 2 12.52 -3.81 14.52
CA ILE A 2 12.58 -2.38 14.14
C ILE A 2 13.83 -1.78 14.75
N LYS A 3 14.56 -0.97 13.98
CA LYS A 3 15.73 -0.24 14.48
C LYS A 3 15.76 1.18 13.92
N GLU A 4 16.28 2.10 14.71
CA GLU A 4 16.61 3.45 14.25
C GLU A 4 17.89 3.41 13.41
N LEU A 5 17.87 4.11 12.28
CA LEU A 5 19.03 4.29 11.41
C LEU A 5 19.61 5.69 11.60
N ASN A 6 20.94 5.78 11.61
CA ASN A 6 21.56 7.09 11.37
C ASN A 6 21.41 7.43 9.89
N PRO A 7 20.71 8.51 9.52
CA PRO A 7 20.50 8.87 8.11
C PRO A 7 21.79 9.01 7.31
N LYS A 8 22.89 9.45 7.96
CA LYS A 8 24.20 9.63 7.30
C LYS A 8 24.81 8.32 6.79
N ASP A 9 24.42 7.18 7.39
CA ASP A 9 24.91 5.85 7.02
C ASP A 9 24.03 5.20 5.93
N THR A 10 23.07 5.95 5.37
CA THR A 10 22.12 5.46 4.36
C THR A 10 22.31 6.18 3.02
N THR A 11 21.79 5.58 1.96
CA THR A 11 21.68 6.25 0.65
C THR A 11 20.68 7.40 0.64
N ARG A 12 19.98 7.64 1.75
CA ARG A 12 18.95 8.67 1.91
C ARG A 12 19.41 9.89 2.73
N ALA A 13 20.70 10.00 3.07
CA ALA A 13 21.23 11.08 3.88
C ALA A 13 20.84 12.48 3.37
N MET A 14 21.11 12.77 2.10
CA MET A 14 20.74 14.05 1.49
C MET A 14 19.23 14.26 1.44
N ALA A 15 18.47 13.23 1.09
CA ALA A 15 17.00 13.33 1.07
C ALA A 15 16.43 13.55 2.48
N TYR A 16 17.03 12.96 3.50
CA TYR A 16 16.67 13.21 4.90
C TYR A 16 16.87 14.69 5.26
N GLU A 17 18.04 15.25 4.99
CA GLU A 17 18.34 16.65 5.30
C GLU A 17 17.40 17.64 4.59
N LEU A 18 17.06 17.37 3.34
CA LEU A 18 16.21 18.23 2.53
C LEU A 18 14.74 18.15 2.90
N TRP A 19 14.22 16.93 3.09
CA TRP A 19 12.78 16.71 3.09
C TRP A 19 12.16 16.53 4.47
N MET A 20 12.95 16.20 5.51
CA MET A 20 12.39 16.08 6.87
C MET A 20 11.86 17.38 7.43
N LYS A 21 12.41 18.51 7.00
CA LYS A 21 11.99 19.86 7.43
C LYS A 21 11.09 20.55 6.40
N ALA A 22 10.79 19.89 5.28
CA ALA A 22 9.94 20.48 4.25
C ALA A 22 8.49 20.57 4.75
N PRO A 23 7.77 21.67 4.49
CA PRO A 23 6.36 21.80 4.87
C PRO A 23 5.46 20.73 4.21
N ASN A 24 5.84 20.28 3.03
CA ASN A 24 5.18 19.20 2.31
C ASN A 24 6.21 18.26 1.67
N PRO A 25 6.61 17.20 2.37
CA PRO A 25 7.57 16.22 1.85
C PRO A 25 6.92 15.10 1.03
N MET A 26 5.59 15.14 0.82
CA MET A 26 4.86 14.07 0.15
C MET A 26 4.86 14.27 -1.37
N VAL A 27 5.05 13.18 -2.10
CA VAL A 27 4.97 13.12 -3.57
C VAL A 27 3.89 12.12 -3.95
N THR A 28 3.07 12.47 -4.95
CA THR A 28 2.01 11.57 -5.45
C THR A 28 2.20 11.31 -6.94
N PHE A 29 2.20 10.05 -7.32
CA PHE A 29 2.18 9.60 -8.70
C PHE A 29 0.84 8.95 -9.03
N PHE A 30 0.35 9.22 -10.23
CA PHE A 30 -0.84 8.58 -10.78
C PHE A 30 -0.43 7.56 -11.83
N LYS A 31 -0.99 6.36 -11.75
CA LYS A 31 -0.72 5.30 -12.70
C LYS A 31 -1.99 4.55 -13.07
N MET A 32 -2.25 4.43 -14.36
CA MET A 32 -3.26 3.50 -14.86
C MET A 32 -2.65 2.10 -14.98
N LEU A 33 -3.29 1.11 -14.33
CA LEU A 33 -2.90 -0.29 -14.33
C LEU A 33 -3.90 -1.12 -15.15
N ASP A 34 -3.41 -2.09 -15.90
CA ASP A 34 -4.23 -3.15 -16.49
C ASP A 34 -4.49 -4.22 -15.42
N VAL A 35 -5.72 -4.27 -14.91
CA VAL A 35 -6.14 -5.20 -13.86
C VAL A 35 -6.98 -6.36 -14.40
N THR A 36 -6.95 -6.58 -15.70
CA THR A 36 -7.74 -7.63 -16.37
C THR A 36 -7.49 -9.01 -15.77
N ASN A 37 -6.23 -9.32 -15.45
CA ASN A 37 -5.85 -10.59 -14.87
C ASN A 37 -6.39 -10.76 -13.44
N LEU A 38 -6.35 -9.71 -12.60
CA LEU A 38 -6.93 -9.77 -11.25
C LEU A 38 -8.42 -10.08 -11.28
N ILE A 39 -9.17 -9.46 -12.20
CA ILE A 39 -10.60 -9.71 -12.36
C ILE A 39 -10.87 -11.16 -12.79
N ARG A 40 -10.04 -11.69 -13.70
CA ARG A 40 -10.15 -13.11 -14.12
C ARG A 40 -9.90 -14.08 -12.96
N ILE A 41 -8.87 -13.81 -12.16
CA ILE A 41 -8.53 -14.62 -10.99
C ILE A 41 -9.61 -14.51 -9.92
N SER A 42 -10.06 -13.30 -9.62
CA SER A 42 -11.15 -13.04 -8.67
C SER A 42 -12.37 -13.89 -9.01
N LYS A 43 -12.81 -13.87 -10.27
CA LYS A 43 -13.96 -14.69 -10.73
C LYS A 43 -13.67 -16.19 -10.69
N ARG A 44 -12.50 -16.63 -11.14
CA ARG A 44 -12.13 -18.05 -11.23
C ARG A 44 -11.94 -18.69 -9.87
N LYS A 45 -11.33 -17.97 -8.92
CA LYS A 45 -10.97 -18.50 -7.59
C LYS A 45 -11.93 -18.07 -6.48
N GLY A 46 -12.91 -17.20 -6.76
CA GLY A 46 -13.80 -16.63 -5.74
C GLY A 46 -13.09 -15.72 -4.73
N MET A 47 -11.93 -15.16 -5.08
CA MET A 47 -11.16 -14.26 -4.22
C MET A 47 -11.59 -12.83 -4.41
N LYS A 48 -11.60 -12.02 -3.34
CA LYS A 48 -11.95 -10.59 -3.42
C LYS A 48 -10.92 -9.82 -4.24
N PHE A 49 -11.37 -8.93 -5.12
CA PHE A 49 -10.49 -8.09 -5.97
C PHE A 49 -9.52 -7.24 -5.14
N ASN A 50 -10.01 -6.54 -4.11
CA ASN A 50 -9.16 -5.70 -3.26
C ASN A 50 -8.09 -6.54 -2.55
N MET A 51 -8.44 -7.73 -2.04
CA MET A 51 -7.45 -8.65 -1.46
C MET A 51 -6.34 -9.03 -2.45
N LEU A 52 -6.70 -9.31 -3.70
CA LEU A 52 -5.72 -9.65 -4.75
C LEU A 52 -4.82 -8.45 -5.09
N LEU A 53 -5.39 -7.23 -5.10
CA LEU A 53 -4.62 -6.02 -5.33
C LEU A 53 -3.69 -5.72 -4.16
N ASP A 54 -4.18 -5.83 -2.92
CA ASP A 54 -3.37 -5.67 -1.69
C ASP A 54 -2.21 -6.67 -1.66
N TYR A 55 -2.46 -7.93 -2.05
CA TYR A 55 -1.39 -8.93 -2.20
C TYR A 55 -0.34 -8.51 -3.22
N CYS A 56 -0.75 -8.04 -4.41
CA CYS A 56 0.19 -7.58 -5.44
C CYS A 56 0.97 -6.33 -4.99
N ILE A 57 0.33 -5.42 -4.23
CA ILE A 57 0.99 -4.25 -3.62
C ILE A 57 2.09 -4.71 -2.67
N GLY A 58 1.77 -5.60 -1.73
CA GLY A 58 2.75 -6.16 -0.80
C GLY A 58 3.90 -6.86 -1.52
N LYS A 59 3.60 -7.68 -2.53
CA LYS A 59 4.58 -8.42 -3.32
C LYS A 59 5.50 -7.49 -4.12
N ALA A 60 4.97 -6.43 -4.70
CA ALA A 60 5.77 -5.43 -5.41
C ALA A 60 6.65 -4.62 -4.43
N ALA A 61 6.13 -4.30 -3.25
CA ALA A 61 6.85 -3.50 -2.25
C ALA A 61 8.06 -4.24 -1.67
N VAL A 62 7.95 -5.53 -1.35
CA VAL A 62 9.07 -6.30 -0.76
C VAL A 62 10.29 -6.38 -1.69
N SER A 63 10.12 -6.17 -2.98
CA SER A 63 11.21 -6.12 -3.96
C SER A 63 11.93 -4.76 -4.04
N VAL A 64 11.45 -3.74 -3.32
CA VAL A 64 11.99 -2.37 -3.32
C VAL A 64 12.43 -2.03 -1.90
N LYS A 65 13.75 -2.02 -1.68
CA LYS A 65 14.35 -1.88 -0.33
C LYS A 65 13.93 -0.61 0.42
N GLU A 66 13.56 0.45 -0.30
CA GLU A 66 13.13 1.72 0.27
C GLU A 66 11.81 1.60 1.06
N PHE A 67 10.99 0.58 0.78
CA PHE A 67 9.80 0.31 1.59
C PHE A 67 10.12 -0.20 3.00
N TYR A 68 11.34 -0.64 3.25
CA TYR A 68 11.74 -1.08 4.59
C TYR A 68 12.24 0.05 5.49
N THR A 69 12.20 1.30 5.04
CA THR A 69 12.55 2.47 5.85
C THR A 69 11.39 3.46 5.87
N LEU A 70 11.19 4.12 7.00
CA LEU A 70 10.12 5.13 7.16
C LEU A 70 10.59 6.24 8.07
N PRO A 71 10.37 7.52 7.72
CA PRO A 71 10.48 8.62 8.68
C PRO A 71 9.34 8.53 9.71
N VAL A 72 9.70 8.45 11.00
CA VAL A 72 8.76 8.44 12.12
C VAL A 72 9.18 9.53 13.11
N GLY A 73 8.39 10.59 13.23
CA GLY A 73 8.84 11.80 13.88
C GLY A 73 10.11 12.32 13.21
N GLU A 74 11.14 12.63 14.00
CA GLU A 74 12.46 13.06 13.50
C GLU A 74 13.43 11.91 13.23
N LYS A 75 12.97 10.65 13.30
CA LYS A 75 13.80 9.45 13.16
C LYS A 75 13.60 8.78 11.83
N LEU A 76 14.65 8.12 11.33
CA LEU A 76 14.54 7.20 10.21
C LEU A 76 14.53 5.77 10.76
N MET A 77 13.39 5.10 10.64
CA MET A 77 13.21 3.74 11.16
C MET A 77 13.36 2.71 10.06
N GLN A 78 14.00 1.58 10.38
CA GLN A 78 14.09 0.41 9.50
C GLN A 78 13.24 -0.72 10.05
N TYR A 79 12.50 -1.36 9.15
CA TYR A 79 11.63 -2.50 9.40
C TYR A 79 12.15 -3.73 8.67
N ASP A 80 11.77 -4.92 9.12
CA ASP A 80 12.05 -6.20 8.45
C ASP A 80 10.79 -6.85 7.86
N LYS A 81 9.63 -6.24 8.07
CA LYS A 81 8.34 -6.73 7.59
C LYS A 81 7.54 -5.63 6.93
N ILE A 82 6.72 -6.01 5.97
CA ILE A 82 5.76 -5.13 5.31
C ILE A 82 4.36 -5.64 5.56
N ALA A 83 3.45 -4.74 5.91
CA ALA A 83 2.02 -4.99 5.96
C ALA A 83 1.29 -4.08 4.98
N VAL A 84 0.14 -4.51 4.50
CA VAL A 84 -0.76 -3.71 3.68
C VAL A 84 -2.03 -3.47 4.47
N ASN A 85 -2.37 -2.21 4.64
CA ASN A 85 -3.60 -1.80 5.28
C ASN A 85 -4.78 -1.94 4.32
N THR A 86 -5.93 -2.34 4.82
CA THR A 86 -7.19 -2.30 4.08
C THR A 86 -8.28 -1.70 4.95
N ILE A 87 -9.16 -0.92 4.35
CA ILE A 87 -10.30 -0.31 5.05
C ILE A 87 -11.49 -1.25 4.99
N VAL A 88 -12.12 -1.46 6.13
CA VAL A 88 -13.23 -2.41 6.31
C VAL A 88 -14.44 -1.65 6.82
N LYS A 89 -15.60 -1.82 6.15
CA LYS A 89 -16.87 -1.35 6.71
C LYS A 89 -17.24 -2.26 7.90
N ASN A 90 -17.43 -1.67 9.07
CA ASN A 90 -17.75 -2.40 10.28
C ASN A 90 -19.29 -2.53 10.52
N LYS A 91 -19.69 -3.30 11.54
CA LYS A 91 -21.10 -3.56 11.85
C LYS A 91 -21.89 -2.30 12.24
N ASP A 92 -21.22 -1.25 12.68
CA ASP A 92 -21.85 0.01 13.10
C ASP A 92 -22.05 0.97 11.89
N GLY A 93 -21.65 0.52 10.69
CA GLY A 93 -21.79 1.27 9.43
C GLY A 93 -20.63 2.23 9.14
N GLU A 94 -19.66 2.32 10.04
CA GLU A 94 -18.46 3.12 9.92
C GLU A 94 -17.31 2.31 9.29
N VAL A 95 -16.13 2.89 9.23
CA VAL A 95 -14.92 2.24 8.71
C VAL A 95 -13.94 1.96 9.82
N SER A 96 -13.25 0.84 9.69
CA SER A 96 -12.15 0.43 10.57
C SER A 96 -10.93 0.05 9.72
N SER A 97 -9.76 0.26 10.28
CA SER A 97 -8.46 -0.04 9.67
C SER A 97 -8.04 -1.48 9.95
N CYS A 98 -7.48 -2.17 8.97
CA CYS A 98 -7.05 -3.56 9.13
C CYS A 98 -5.73 -3.81 8.40
N ASP A 99 -4.64 -3.92 9.14
CA ASP A 99 -3.33 -4.24 8.59
C ASP A 99 -3.19 -5.74 8.39
N ILE A 100 -2.78 -6.15 7.21
CA ILE A 100 -2.51 -7.54 6.84
C ILE A 100 -1.02 -7.71 6.58
N LEU A 101 -0.36 -8.55 7.35
CA LEU A 101 1.06 -8.85 7.12
C LEU A 101 1.22 -9.51 5.75
N TYR A 102 2.15 -8.99 4.94
CA TYR A 102 2.45 -9.61 3.67
C TYR A 102 3.16 -10.96 3.91
N VAL A 103 2.69 -11.97 3.21
CA VAL A 103 3.31 -13.30 3.08
C VAL A 103 3.30 -13.72 1.62
N GLU A 104 4.31 -14.47 1.18
CA GLU A 104 4.49 -14.82 -0.24
C GLU A 104 3.41 -15.77 -0.77
N ASP A 105 2.90 -16.68 0.08
CA ASP A 105 1.84 -17.60 -0.33
C ASP A 105 0.49 -16.89 -0.42
N LEU A 106 -0.08 -16.83 -1.62
CA LEU A 106 -1.36 -16.17 -1.89
C LEU A 106 -2.53 -16.77 -1.10
N LYS A 107 -2.52 -18.09 -0.87
CA LYS A 107 -3.62 -18.75 -0.14
C LYS A 107 -3.57 -18.39 1.33
N GLU A 108 -2.38 -18.36 1.91
CA GLU A 108 -2.18 -17.94 3.29
C GLU A 108 -2.50 -16.44 3.48
N TYR A 109 -2.07 -15.58 2.53
CA TYR A 109 -2.44 -14.17 2.55
C TYR A 109 -3.96 -13.98 2.51
N ASN A 110 -4.65 -14.67 1.59
CA ASN A 110 -6.12 -14.62 1.51
C ASN A 110 -6.80 -15.11 2.80
N LYS A 111 -6.29 -16.17 3.42
CA LYS A 111 -6.81 -16.69 4.70
C LYS A 111 -6.67 -15.66 5.81
N GLN A 112 -5.51 -15.00 5.93
CA GLN A 112 -5.28 -13.92 6.88
C GLN A 112 -6.17 -12.72 6.61
N TYR A 113 -6.26 -12.29 5.34
CA TYR A 113 -7.13 -11.19 4.92
C TYR A 113 -8.59 -11.44 5.34
N LEU A 114 -9.14 -12.61 5.01
CA LEU A 114 -10.53 -12.95 5.37
C LEU A 114 -10.72 -13.01 6.88
N LYS A 115 -9.81 -13.66 7.61
CA LYS A 115 -9.86 -13.78 9.07
C LYS A 115 -9.91 -12.40 9.73
N TYR A 116 -8.95 -11.55 9.43
CA TYR A 116 -8.79 -10.28 10.13
C TYR A 116 -9.81 -9.23 9.69
N THR A 117 -10.17 -9.15 8.41
CA THR A 117 -11.22 -8.24 7.96
C THR A 117 -12.58 -8.59 8.55
N VAL A 118 -12.91 -9.87 8.71
CA VAL A 118 -14.15 -10.30 9.40
C VAL A 118 -14.10 -9.97 10.90
N GLN A 119 -12.96 -10.17 11.54
CA GLN A 119 -12.77 -9.84 12.94
C GLN A 119 -12.93 -8.34 13.19
N VAL A 120 -12.25 -7.50 12.42
CA VAL A 120 -12.33 -6.03 12.48
C VAL A 120 -13.75 -5.54 12.20
N ALA A 121 -14.41 -6.07 11.17
CA ALA A 121 -15.79 -5.73 10.85
C ALA A 121 -16.76 -6.03 12.01
N LYS A 122 -16.55 -7.14 12.72
CA LYS A 122 -17.39 -7.56 13.86
C LYS A 122 -17.11 -6.78 15.14
N ASN A 123 -15.84 -6.52 15.43
CA ASN A 123 -15.41 -5.95 16.71
C ASN A 123 -15.37 -4.42 16.71
N CYS A 124 -15.38 -3.76 15.52
CA CYS A 124 -15.20 -2.32 15.35
C CYS A 124 -13.87 -1.81 15.96
N GLN A 125 -12.84 -2.66 15.98
CA GLN A 125 -11.54 -2.34 16.52
C GLN A 125 -10.49 -2.47 15.41
N ASP A 126 -9.69 -1.43 15.26
CA ASP A 126 -8.61 -1.42 14.29
C ASP A 126 -7.57 -2.51 14.59
N ARG A 127 -7.01 -3.07 13.54
CA ARG A 127 -5.87 -3.95 13.64
C ARG A 127 -4.64 -3.22 13.13
N ASP A 128 -3.78 -2.81 14.05
CA ASP A 128 -2.57 -2.03 13.81
C ASP A 128 -1.31 -2.91 13.96
N LEU A 129 -0.45 -2.91 12.94
CA LEU A 129 0.85 -3.58 12.92
C LEU A 129 2.02 -2.59 12.83
N SER A 130 1.79 -1.29 12.96
CA SER A 130 2.82 -0.25 12.81
C SER A 130 3.98 -0.39 13.79
N ASN A 131 3.74 -1.03 14.95
CA ASN A 131 4.78 -1.33 15.95
C ASN A 131 5.73 -2.45 15.52
N ASP A 132 5.41 -3.23 14.49
CA ASP A 132 6.21 -4.40 14.07
C ASP A 132 6.54 -4.41 12.58
N SER A 133 5.84 -3.61 11.78
CA SER A 133 5.91 -3.67 10.32
C SER A 133 5.81 -2.26 9.72
N MET A 134 6.46 -2.07 8.58
CA MET A 134 6.17 -0.91 7.75
C MET A 134 4.83 -1.15 7.05
N VAL A 135 3.86 -0.29 7.34
CA VAL A 135 2.50 -0.40 6.81
C VAL A 135 2.33 0.45 5.57
N ILE A 136 1.86 -0.14 4.48
CA ILE A 136 1.39 0.59 3.30
C ILE A 136 -0.10 0.83 3.49
N GLY A 137 -0.50 2.09 3.60
CA GLY A 137 -1.91 2.46 3.71
C GLY A 137 -2.64 2.28 2.37
N THR A 138 -3.88 1.83 2.40
CA THR A 138 -4.73 1.78 1.21
C THR A 138 -6.12 2.34 1.45
N SER A 139 -6.73 2.86 0.39
CA SER A 139 -8.14 3.27 0.39
C SER A 139 -8.77 2.96 -0.96
N ALA A 140 -9.89 2.24 -0.94
CA ALA A 140 -10.63 1.85 -2.13
C ALA A 140 -12.00 2.56 -2.18
N ILE A 141 -12.22 3.36 -3.22
CA ILE A 141 -13.50 4.00 -3.50
C ILE A 141 -14.25 3.10 -4.49
N ILE A 142 -14.99 2.11 -3.97
CA ILE A 142 -15.53 1.01 -4.80
C ILE A 142 -16.73 1.41 -5.69
N ASP A 143 -17.42 2.48 -5.33
CA ASP A 143 -18.67 2.88 -6.01
C ASP A 143 -18.44 3.90 -7.12
N THR A 144 -17.27 4.51 -7.19
CA THR A 144 -16.96 5.59 -8.13
C THR A 144 -15.63 5.36 -8.84
N GLU A 145 -15.61 5.68 -10.13
CA GLU A 145 -14.38 5.81 -10.89
C GLU A 145 -13.71 7.14 -10.55
N ILE A 146 -12.40 7.12 -10.31
CA ILE A 146 -11.61 8.33 -10.09
C ILE A 146 -10.46 8.38 -11.08
N ASP A 147 -10.05 9.58 -11.46
CA ASP A 147 -8.87 9.78 -12.29
C ASP A 147 -7.59 9.96 -11.46
N GLY A 148 -7.74 10.17 -10.16
CA GLY A 148 -6.65 10.23 -9.18
C GLY A 148 -7.13 10.82 -7.86
N ALA A 149 -6.31 10.66 -6.83
CA ALA A 149 -6.51 11.28 -5.53
C ALA A 149 -5.16 11.70 -4.94
N VAL A 150 -5.14 12.81 -4.22
CA VAL A 150 -3.96 13.24 -3.45
C VAL A 150 -4.31 13.08 -1.98
N GLY A 151 -3.49 12.34 -1.25
CA GLY A 151 -3.64 12.16 0.18
C GLY A 151 -3.32 13.43 0.96
N MET A 152 -3.60 13.41 2.25
CA MET A 152 -3.27 14.52 3.13
C MET A 152 -1.75 14.61 3.33
N ASN A 153 -1.25 15.84 3.33
CA ASN A 153 0.06 16.12 3.88
C ASN A 153 -0.02 15.96 5.40
N SER A 154 0.76 15.05 5.93
CA SER A 154 0.67 14.77 7.34
C SER A 154 2.06 14.56 7.92
N GLY A 155 2.44 15.37 8.90
CA GLY A 155 3.57 15.08 9.74
C GLY A 155 3.34 13.91 10.70
N ILE A 156 2.11 13.36 10.72
CA ILE A 156 1.71 12.26 11.60
C ILE A 156 1.86 10.92 10.88
N PHE A 157 1.39 10.84 9.62
CA PHE A 157 1.45 9.61 8.81
C PHE A 157 2.35 9.83 7.59
N ASN A 158 3.57 9.34 7.67
CA ASN A 158 4.54 9.38 6.58
C ASN A 158 4.53 8.12 5.72
N ASN A 159 3.65 7.18 6.03
CA ASN A 159 3.54 5.90 5.36
C ASN A 159 3.19 6.08 3.87
N PRO A 160 3.73 5.22 3.01
CA PRO A 160 3.23 5.11 1.65
C PRO A 160 1.73 4.86 1.65
N PHE A 161 1.01 5.55 0.80
CA PHE A 161 -0.45 5.48 0.74
C PHE A 161 -0.93 5.30 -0.69
N ILE A 162 -1.85 4.36 -0.89
CA ILE A 162 -2.36 4.01 -2.21
C ILE A 162 -3.87 4.16 -2.23
N ILE A 163 -4.38 4.95 -3.19
CA ILE A 163 -5.81 5.16 -3.36
C ILE A 163 -6.22 4.71 -4.75
N TRP A 164 -7.34 4.01 -4.86
CA TRP A 164 -7.94 3.68 -6.15
C TRP A 164 -9.46 3.77 -6.12
N GLY A 165 -10.03 3.98 -7.31
CA GLY A 165 -11.46 3.93 -7.53
C GLY A 165 -11.92 2.62 -8.13
N ARG A 166 -13.18 2.61 -8.61
CA ARG A 166 -13.70 1.49 -9.39
C ARG A 166 -12.95 1.36 -10.71
N TYR A 167 -12.65 0.12 -11.12
CA TYR A 167 -12.03 -0.15 -12.41
C TYR A 167 -12.99 0.10 -13.57
N LYS A 168 -12.43 0.55 -14.70
CA LYS A 168 -13.15 0.82 -15.96
C LYS A 168 -12.95 -0.33 -16.94
N LYS A 169 -14.03 -0.77 -17.61
CA LYS A 169 -13.91 -1.67 -18.74
C LYS A 169 -13.69 -0.88 -20.02
N LYS A 170 -12.61 -1.19 -20.75
CA LYS A 170 -12.34 -0.63 -22.08
C LYS A 170 -12.07 -1.78 -23.05
N TRP A 171 -12.98 -2.02 -24.00
CA TRP A 171 -12.94 -3.17 -24.91
C TRP A 171 -12.97 -4.50 -24.12
N PHE A 172 -11.94 -5.31 -24.25
CA PHE A 172 -11.78 -6.60 -23.58
C PHE A 172 -10.91 -6.55 -22.32
N ARG A 173 -10.49 -5.34 -21.88
CA ARG A 173 -9.60 -5.14 -20.74
C ARG A 173 -10.24 -4.29 -19.67
N TYR A 174 -9.67 -4.37 -18.48
CA TYR A 174 -10.07 -3.58 -17.32
C TYR A 174 -8.89 -2.78 -16.81
N TYR A 175 -9.14 -1.52 -16.57
CA TYR A 175 -8.14 -0.56 -16.13
C TYR A 175 -8.55 0.08 -14.82
N LEU A 176 -7.55 0.35 -13.96
CA LEU A 176 -7.70 1.01 -12.68
C LEU A 176 -6.71 2.16 -12.61
N THR A 177 -7.17 3.37 -12.30
CA THR A 177 -6.28 4.45 -11.92
C THR A 177 -5.93 4.30 -10.44
N LEU A 178 -4.64 4.32 -10.14
CA LEU A 178 -4.08 4.21 -8.82
C LEU A 178 -3.23 5.46 -8.54
N SER A 179 -3.44 6.07 -7.37
CA SER A 179 -2.60 7.11 -6.82
C SER A 179 -1.66 6.49 -5.81
N PHE A 180 -0.37 6.75 -5.94
CA PHE A 180 0.66 6.29 -5.03
C PHE A 180 1.37 7.50 -4.43
N GLN A 181 1.18 7.73 -3.14
CA GLN A 181 1.81 8.78 -2.37
C GLN A 181 2.90 8.21 -1.47
N PHE A 182 3.99 8.93 -1.31
CA PHE A 182 5.11 8.55 -0.45
C PHE A 182 5.86 9.77 0.07
N HIS A 183 6.55 9.62 1.19
CA HIS A 183 7.42 10.63 1.76
C HIS A 183 8.75 10.67 0.98
N HIS A 184 9.20 11.85 0.55
CA HIS A 184 10.40 11.97 -0.29
C HIS A 184 11.71 11.59 0.42
N THR A 185 11.74 11.65 1.75
CA THR A 185 12.87 11.09 2.52
C THR A 185 12.95 9.56 2.34
N GLN A 186 11.81 8.86 2.29
CA GLN A 186 11.77 7.41 2.14
C GLN A 186 12.24 6.97 0.75
N MET A 187 11.68 7.55 -0.31
CA MET A 187 11.99 7.18 -1.69
C MET A 187 11.92 8.38 -2.62
N ASP A 188 12.44 8.22 -3.83
CA ASP A 188 12.33 9.19 -4.91
C ASP A 188 11.62 8.59 -6.12
N GLY A 189 11.53 9.37 -7.22
CA GLY A 189 10.81 8.99 -8.42
C GLY A 189 11.30 7.69 -9.06
N ALA A 190 12.59 7.36 -8.98
CA ALA A 190 13.14 6.13 -9.54
C ALA A 190 12.66 4.90 -8.76
N HIS A 191 12.63 4.99 -7.42
CA HIS A 191 12.15 3.93 -6.54
C HIS A 191 10.63 3.73 -6.70
N ALA A 192 9.88 4.82 -6.73
CA ALA A 192 8.44 4.80 -6.96
C ALA A 192 8.09 4.24 -8.35
N GLY A 193 8.83 4.63 -9.38
CA GLY A 193 8.68 4.09 -10.73
C GLY A 193 8.95 2.59 -10.81
N ARG A 194 9.98 2.10 -10.11
CA ARG A 194 10.29 0.66 -9.99
C ARG A 194 9.15 -0.09 -9.30
N PHE A 195 8.65 0.43 -8.18
CA PHE A 195 7.50 -0.15 -7.49
C PHE A 195 6.27 -0.26 -8.41
N LEU A 196 5.92 0.81 -9.12
CA LEU A 196 4.75 0.81 -10.02
C LEU A 196 4.91 -0.15 -11.20
N ALA A 197 6.13 -0.31 -11.73
CA ALA A 197 6.43 -1.29 -12.76
C ALA A 197 6.32 -2.73 -12.22
N ASN A 198 6.89 -2.98 -11.04
CA ASN A 198 6.80 -4.28 -10.38
C ASN A 198 5.33 -4.63 -10.05
N LEU A 199 4.54 -3.67 -9.57
CA LEU A 199 3.11 -3.88 -9.29
C LEU A 199 2.34 -4.31 -10.55
N GLN A 200 2.58 -3.64 -11.70
CA GLN A 200 1.95 -4.06 -12.95
C GLN A 200 2.39 -5.48 -13.37
N ASN A 201 3.67 -5.82 -13.17
CA ASN A 201 4.18 -7.15 -13.48
C ASN A 201 3.53 -8.23 -12.59
N GLU A 202 3.42 -7.98 -11.28
CA GLU A 202 2.78 -8.90 -10.33
C GLU A 202 1.29 -9.09 -10.65
N ILE A 203 0.57 -8.02 -11.00
CA ILE A 203 -0.81 -8.10 -11.46
C ILE A 203 -0.93 -8.97 -12.71
N SER A 204 -0.04 -8.78 -13.68
CA SER A 204 -0.09 -9.46 -14.97
C SER A 204 0.29 -10.94 -14.88
N SER A 205 1.21 -11.29 -13.99
CA SER A 205 1.79 -12.65 -13.85
C SER A 205 1.09 -13.51 -12.79
N LEU A 206 0.19 -12.94 -11.97
CA LEU A 206 -0.50 -13.67 -10.90
C LEU A 206 -1.29 -14.88 -11.47
N LYS A 207 -1.18 -16.04 -10.80
CA LYS A 207 -1.78 -17.32 -11.26
C LYS A 207 -2.89 -17.80 -10.34
#